data_ea0326d2064f29c96ebe4bbba984b85b
#
_entry.id   ea0326d2064f29c96ebe4bbba984b85b
#
_cell.length_a   1.000
_cell.length_b   1.000
_cell.length_c   1.000
_cell.angle_alpha   90.00
_cell.angle_beta   90.00
_cell.angle_gamma   90.00
#
_symmetry.space_group_name_H-M   'P 1'
#
loop_
_entity.id
_entity.type
_entity.pdbx_description
1 polymer ?
#
loop_
_entity_poly.entity_id
_entity_poly.type
_entity_poly.pdbx_seq_one_letter_code
_entity_poly.pdbx_strand_id
1 'polypeptide(L)'
;MDRANNNDLGLCSYVYTTDLKKANKASELLESGCVAVNTPVVAVAEAPFGGIKQTGYGREGGSMAIKDYLNIKYTHFGISYE
;
A
#
# COMPACT_ATOMS: atom_id res chain seq x y z
N MET A 1 -5.75 15.44 11.26
CA MET A 1 -5.48 14.01 11.01
C MET A 1 -6.51 13.10 11.67
N ASP A 2 -6.79 13.27 12.94
CA ASP A 2 -7.70 12.37 13.68
C ASP A 2 -9.04 12.16 13.00
N ARG A 3 -9.61 13.24 12.50
CA ARG A 3 -10.89 13.19 11.81
C ARG A 3 -10.82 12.42 10.48
N ALA A 4 -9.72 12.54 9.76
CA ALA A 4 -9.50 11.81 8.50
C ALA A 4 -9.28 10.31 8.75
N ASN A 5 -8.65 9.95 9.86
CA ASN A 5 -8.36 8.57 10.21
C ASN A 5 -9.48 7.87 10.97
N ASN A 6 -10.47 8.62 11.46
CA ASN A 6 -11.58 8.09 12.25
C ASN A 6 -12.68 7.50 11.35
N ASN A 7 -12.31 6.47 10.60
CA ASN A 7 -13.24 5.66 9.80
C ASN A 7 -12.66 4.28 9.56
N ASP A 8 -13.49 3.36 9.07
CA ASP A 8 -13.12 1.96 8.87
C ASP A 8 -12.54 1.69 7.48
N LEU A 9 -12.40 2.69 6.64
CA LEU A 9 -11.90 2.58 5.27
C LEU A 9 -10.53 3.24 5.15
N GLY A 10 -9.73 2.79 4.20
CA GLY A 10 -8.38 3.32 4.01
C GLY A 10 -7.80 2.97 2.65
N LEU A 11 -8.48 3.32 1.56
CA LEU A 11 -7.94 3.09 0.21
C LEU A 11 -7.00 4.22 -0.21
N CYS A 12 -7.55 5.40 -0.43
CA CYS A 12 -6.80 6.55 -0.93
C CYS A 12 -7.09 7.80 -0.12
N SER A 13 -6.06 8.58 0.14
CA SER A 13 -6.15 9.91 0.72
C SER A 13 -5.47 10.92 -0.19
N TYR A 14 -6.01 12.14 -0.21
CA TYR A 14 -5.53 13.21 -1.09
C TYR A 14 -5.20 14.43 -0.24
N VAL A 15 -4.02 15.00 -0.47
CA VAL A 15 -3.52 16.16 0.26
C VAL A 15 -3.11 17.24 -0.73
N TYR A 16 -3.59 18.44 -0.55
CA TYR A 16 -3.19 19.59 -1.35
C TYR A 16 -2.60 20.67 -0.44
N THR A 17 -1.34 20.95 -0.63
CA THR A 17 -0.61 21.95 0.16
C THR A 17 0.64 22.41 -0.57
N THR A 18 1.05 23.65 -0.31
CA THR A 18 2.33 24.20 -0.76
C THR A 18 3.43 24.04 0.30
N ASP A 19 3.09 23.55 1.47
CA ASP A 19 4.01 23.37 2.59
C ASP A 19 4.53 21.93 2.62
N LEU A 20 5.81 21.75 2.32
CA LEU A 20 6.45 20.43 2.27
C LEU A 20 6.42 19.70 3.61
N LYS A 21 6.53 20.42 4.72
CA LYS A 21 6.47 19.79 6.06
C LYS A 21 5.07 19.23 6.34
N LYS A 22 4.03 19.97 5.94
CA LYS A 22 2.66 19.50 6.06
C LYS A 22 2.39 18.32 5.13
N ALA A 23 2.91 18.34 3.92
CA ALA A 23 2.80 17.24 2.97
C ALA A 23 3.40 15.95 3.54
N ASN A 24 4.63 16.00 4.02
CA ASN A 24 5.31 14.86 4.62
C ASN A 24 4.57 14.34 5.85
N LYS A 25 4.19 15.23 6.76
CA LYS A 25 3.46 14.85 7.96
C LYS A 25 2.11 14.19 7.63
N ALA A 26 1.41 14.71 6.64
CA ALA A 26 0.14 14.12 6.20
C ALA A 26 0.35 12.75 5.59
N SER A 27 1.37 12.58 4.73
CA SER A 27 1.65 11.28 4.11
C SER A 27 2.02 10.19 5.12
N GLU A 28 2.66 10.56 6.22
CA GLU A 28 3.00 9.61 7.29
C GLU A 28 1.83 9.27 8.20
N LEU A 29 0.96 10.23 8.49
CA LEU A 29 -0.09 10.07 9.49
C LEU A 29 -1.44 9.62 8.94
N LEU A 30 -1.68 9.76 7.64
CA LEU A 30 -2.93 9.30 7.04
C LEU A 30 -2.96 7.77 6.95
N GLU A 31 -3.99 7.19 7.52
CA GLU A 31 -4.21 5.75 7.57
C GLU A 31 -4.94 5.28 6.31
N SER A 32 -4.21 5.26 5.21
CA SER A 32 -4.67 4.74 3.93
C SER A 32 -3.53 4.05 3.17
N GLY A 33 -3.88 3.13 2.30
CA GLY A 33 -2.89 2.39 1.50
C GLY A 33 -2.20 3.25 0.46
N CYS A 34 -2.87 4.31 0.00
CA CYS A 34 -2.34 5.27 -0.96
C CYS A 34 -2.55 6.69 -0.46
N VAL A 35 -1.53 7.53 -0.60
CA VAL A 35 -1.63 8.96 -0.33
C VAL A 35 -1.11 9.73 -1.54
N ALA A 36 -1.96 10.56 -2.13
CA ALA A 36 -1.59 11.45 -3.22
C ALA A 36 -1.38 12.87 -2.69
N VAL A 37 -0.28 13.48 -3.05
CA VAL A 37 0.04 14.86 -2.68
C VAL A 37 0.04 15.73 -3.93
N ASN A 38 -0.82 16.74 -3.95
CA ASN A 38 -0.97 17.70 -5.04
C ASN A 38 -1.31 17.08 -6.41
N THR A 39 -1.94 15.90 -6.40
CA THR A 39 -2.39 15.21 -7.61
C THR A 39 -3.62 14.36 -7.30
N PRO A 40 -4.55 14.20 -8.25
CA PRO A 40 -5.64 13.25 -8.10
C PRO A 40 -5.24 11.82 -8.52
N VAL A 41 -4.03 11.63 -9.04
CA VAL A 41 -3.58 10.33 -9.57
C VAL A 41 -2.87 9.55 -8.48
N VAL A 42 -3.36 8.34 -8.19
CA VAL A 42 -2.75 7.40 -7.23
C VAL A 42 -2.41 6.06 -7.86
N ALA A 43 -2.95 5.75 -9.03
CA ALA A 43 -2.76 4.47 -9.69
C ALA A 43 -1.75 4.60 -10.82
N VAL A 44 -0.59 3.99 -10.64
CA VAL A 44 0.45 3.84 -11.66
C VAL A 44 0.97 2.41 -11.61
N ALA A 45 1.40 1.88 -12.76
CA ALA A 45 1.78 0.47 -12.87
C ALA A 45 2.97 0.08 -11.96
N GLU A 46 3.87 1.01 -11.71
CA GLU A 46 5.10 0.81 -10.93
C GLU A 46 4.87 0.80 -9.41
N ALA A 47 3.73 1.30 -8.96
CA ALA A 47 3.44 1.45 -7.54
C ALA A 47 2.37 0.47 -7.05
N PRO A 48 2.49 -0.05 -5.84
CA PRO A 48 1.46 -0.90 -5.26
C PRO A 48 0.21 -0.07 -4.95
N PHE A 49 -0.94 -0.52 -5.43
CA PHE A 49 -2.24 0.09 -5.19
C PHE A 49 -3.10 -0.84 -4.35
N GLY A 50 -3.65 -0.35 -3.29
CA GLY A 50 -4.55 -1.09 -2.41
C GLY A 50 -4.74 -0.38 -1.08
N GLY A 51 -5.68 -0.88 -0.31
CA GLY A 51 -6.11 -0.28 0.93
C GLY A 51 -5.67 -1.02 2.18
N ILE A 52 -6.04 -0.42 3.30
CA ILE A 52 -5.92 -0.99 4.63
C ILE A 52 -7.29 -0.97 5.32
N LYS A 53 -7.37 -1.47 6.53
CA LYS A 53 -8.62 -1.55 7.32
C LYS A 53 -9.67 -2.39 6.57
N GLN A 54 -10.94 -2.01 6.60
CA GLN A 54 -12.01 -2.75 5.95
C GLN A 54 -12.05 -2.59 4.43
N THR A 55 -11.20 -1.76 3.86
CA THR A 55 -11.03 -1.67 2.40
C THR A 55 -10.52 -2.99 1.82
N GLY A 56 -9.84 -3.81 2.60
CA GLY A 56 -9.43 -5.16 2.23
C GLY A 56 -7.93 -5.38 2.29
N TYR A 57 -7.50 -6.52 1.74
CA TYR A 57 -6.12 -6.99 1.75
C TYR A 57 -5.53 -6.97 0.34
N GLY A 58 -4.20 -7.05 0.29
CA GLY A 58 -3.48 -7.18 -0.96
C GLY A 58 -3.18 -5.87 -1.65
N ARG A 59 -2.41 -5.98 -2.72
CA ARG A 59 -2.01 -4.84 -3.55
C ARG A 59 -2.04 -5.24 -5.01
N GLU A 60 -2.46 -4.30 -5.86
CA GLU A 60 -2.35 -4.39 -7.31
C GLU A 60 -1.16 -3.55 -7.77
N GLY A 61 -0.55 -3.91 -8.90
CA GLY A 61 0.58 -3.16 -9.45
C GLY A 61 1.85 -3.26 -8.61
N GLY A 62 2.91 -2.63 -9.10
CA GLY A 62 4.22 -2.71 -8.49
C GLY A 62 4.84 -4.11 -8.55
N SER A 63 6.02 -4.27 -7.99
CA SER A 63 6.74 -5.55 -7.97
C SER A 63 6.14 -6.58 -7.02
N MET A 64 5.28 -6.16 -6.10
CA MET A 64 4.72 -7.01 -5.04
C MET A 64 3.43 -7.73 -5.46
N ALA A 65 2.72 -7.23 -6.47
CA ALA A 65 1.38 -7.72 -6.84
C ALA A 65 1.36 -9.20 -7.22
N ILE A 66 2.39 -9.68 -7.88
CA ILE A 66 2.48 -11.09 -8.29
C ILE A 66 2.43 -12.06 -7.10
N LYS A 67 2.88 -11.63 -5.93
CA LYS A 67 2.92 -12.49 -4.72
C LYS A 67 1.53 -12.89 -4.24
N ASP A 68 0.52 -12.05 -4.49
CA ASP A 68 -0.86 -12.33 -4.11
C ASP A 68 -1.47 -13.49 -4.94
N TYR A 69 -0.87 -13.82 -6.08
CA TYR A 69 -1.30 -14.90 -6.96
C TYR A 69 -0.46 -16.16 -6.82
N LEU A 70 0.53 -16.15 -5.94
CA LEU A 70 1.49 -17.24 -5.77
C LEU A 70 1.41 -17.84 -4.37
N ASN A 71 1.67 -19.14 -4.30
CA ASN A 71 1.95 -19.81 -3.05
C ASN A 71 3.47 -19.94 -2.87
N ILE A 72 3.96 -19.54 -1.73
CA ILE A 72 5.37 -19.72 -1.39
C ILE A 72 5.58 -21.16 -0.96
N LYS A 73 6.48 -21.88 -1.67
CA LYS A 73 6.84 -23.27 -1.35
C LYS A 73 8.33 -23.37 -1.10
N TYR A 74 8.67 -23.93 0.02
CA TYR A 74 10.03 -24.38 0.31
C TYR A 74 10.13 -25.89 0.06
N THR A 75 11.18 -26.31 -0.64
CA THR A 75 11.49 -27.72 -0.84
C THR A 75 12.95 -27.97 -0.48
N HIS A 76 13.17 -28.97 0.32
CA HIS A 76 14.52 -29.41 0.70
C HIS A 76 14.69 -30.85 0.26
N PHE A 77 15.72 -31.10 -0.55
CA PHE A 77 16.11 -32.46 -0.94
C PHE A 77 17.28 -32.92 -0.08
N GLY A 78 17.08 -33.99 0.68
CA GLY A 78 18.17 -34.71 1.27
C GLY A 78 18.67 -35.77 0.28
N ILE A 79 19.98 -35.86 0.08
CA ILE A 79 20.59 -36.85 -0.80
C ILE A 79 21.15 -37.99 0.02
N SER A 80 20.73 -39.21 -0.28
CA SER A 80 21.26 -40.44 0.28
C SER A 80 22.07 -41.18 -0.79
N TYR A 81 23.22 -41.65 -0.43
CA TYR A 81 24.12 -42.41 -1.30
C TYR A 81 24.12 -43.90 -0.93
N GLU A 82 22.96 -44.48 -0.88
CA GLU A 82 22.82 -45.94 -0.65
C GLU A 82 22.83 -46.74 -1.94
#